data_e4b26ea08415f9434db58997c854691a
#
_entry.id   e4b26ea08415f9434db58997c854691a
#
_cell.length_a   1.000
_cell.length_b   1.000
_cell.length_c   1.000
_cell.angle_alpha   90.00
_cell.angle_beta   90.00
_cell.angle_gamma   90.00
#
_symmetry.space_group_name_H-M   'P 1'
#
loop_
_entity.id
_entity.type
_entity.pdbx_description
1 polymer ?
#
loop_
_entity_poly.entity_id
_entity_poly.type
_entity_poly.pdbx_seq_one_letter_code
_entity_poly.pdbx_strand_id
1 'polypeptide(L)'
;MKKRKQASSDFTFAQLPHNRKEVFFDCLKLRFGTIVCCGLLLLLFLLPLITVEITYDIVNLNIYNSLIGGQMSETQATLYKNELQLYTSLAQIVCLCIFAVGLAGVARILRQLVWGEPIFFWVDFKRGIKQNAARFIAVFVICALVNVASVLCSTMIDEMPIVGYIPLGVLIFVAAPVALFVLSQSTIYTVGFSKAITNGLAFYGKRPWQTLLFTLLLVLVGLTRLAPISALKYTLLLLGTVFLLPMYIMAWMLVSCNVFDEVVNRENYPELYDKGVYRLDKQ
;
A
#
# COMPACT_ATOMS: atom_id res chain seq x y z
N MET A 1 -4.83 -24.99 53.35
CA MET A 1 -4.50 -23.66 52.83
C MET A 1 -4.02 -23.78 51.38
N LYS A 2 -4.82 -23.41 50.37
CA LYS A 2 -4.40 -23.35 48.98
C LYS A 2 -3.46 -22.14 48.80
N LYS A 3 -2.18 -22.41 48.44
CA LYS A 3 -1.25 -21.36 48.05
C LYS A 3 -1.87 -20.58 46.89
N ARG A 4 -2.24 -19.31 47.07
CA ARG A 4 -2.55 -18.37 46.02
C ARG A 4 -1.33 -18.36 45.07
N LYS A 5 -1.50 -18.78 43.80
CA LYS A 5 -0.52 -18.52 42.75
C LYS A 5 -0.31 -17.01 42.77
N GLN A 6 0.91 -16.56 43.06
CA GLN A 6 1.31 -15.18 42.84
C GLN A 6 1.00 -14.86 41.38
N ALA A 7 0.28 -13.77 41.15
CA ALA A 7 0.10 -13.22 39.80
C ALA A 7 1.49 -13.08 39.19
N SER A 8 1.65 -13.58 37.98
CA SER A 8 2.89 -13.41 37.19
C SER A 8 3.24 -11.92 37.23
N SER A 9 4.49 -11.63 37.57
CA SER A 9 5.03 -10.27 37.61
C SER A 9 4.63 -9.51 36.33
N ASP A 10 4.08 -8.30 36.51
CA ASP A 10 3.83 -7.36 35.42
C ASP A 10 5.07 -7.27 34.50
N PHE A 11 4.83 -6.99 33.23
CA PHE A 11 5.90 -6.85 32.25
C PHE A 11 7.03 -5.99 32.78
N THR A 12 8.24 -6.54 32.83
CA THR A 12 9.42 -5.75 33.19
C THR A 12 9.72 -4.77 32.06
N PHE A 13 10.22 -3.58 32.38
CA PHE A 13 10.57 -2.54 31.40
C PHE A 13 11.47 -3.09 30.28
N ALA A 14 12.37 -4.02 30.60
CA ALA A 14 13.24 -4.70 29.64
C ALA A 14 12.51 -5.54 28.57
N GLN A 15 11.22 -5.86 28.78
CA GLN A 15 10.40 -6.60 27.83
C GLN A 15 9.59 -5.69 26.88
N LEU A 16 9.61 -4.38 27.11
CA LEU A 16 8.94 -3.42 26.27
C LEU A 16 9.81 -3.04 25.05
N PRO A 17 9.24 -2.76 23.88
CA PRO A 17 10.02 -2.42 22.69
C PRO A 17 10.71 -1.06 22.85
N HIS A 18 12.04 -1.06 22.71
CA HIS A 18 12.89 0.13 22.81
C HIS A 18 13.19 0.80 21.47
N ASN A 19 12.88 0.13 20.37
CA ASN A 19 13.07 0.66 19.02
C ASN A 19 11.96 0.23 18.06
N ARG A 20 11.85 0.90 16.91
CA ARG A 20 10.81 0.64 15.90
C ARG A 20 10.84 -0.77 15.33
N LYS A 21 12.01 -1.42 15.28
CA LYS A 21 12.14 -2.81 14.81
C LYS A 21 11.52 -3.78 15.81
N GLU A 22 11.77 -3.58 17.09
CA GLU A 22 11.17 -4.38 18.16
C GLU A 22 9.65 -4.23 18.17
N VAL A 23 9.12 -3.00 17.99
CA VAL A 23 7.67 -2.78 17.83
C VAL A 23 7.09 -3.63 16.70
N PHE A 24 7.79 -3.71 15.54
CA PHE A 24 7.33 -4.54 14.43
C PHE A 24 7.21 -6.02 14.82
N PHE A 25 8.25 -6.59 15.42
CA PHE A 25 8.24 -8.00 15.81
C PHE A 25 7.27 -8.29 16.97
N ASP A 26 7.11 -7.37 17.89
CA ASP A 26 6.12 -7.45 18.98
C ASP A 26 4.69 -7.47 18.42
N CYS A 27 4.37 -6.58 17.47
CA CYS A 27 3.09 -6.58 16.78
C CYS A 27 2.83 -7.91 16.07
N LEU A 28 3.84 -8.44 15.36
CA LEU A 28 3.73 -9.76 14.69
C LEU A 28 3.50 -10.88 15.70
N LYS A 29 4.21 -10.88 16.82
CA LYS A 29 4.12 -11.94 17.82
C LYS A 29 2.79 -11.89 18.60
N LEU A 30 2.38 -10.70 19.04
CA LEU A 30 1.26 -10.55 19.98
C LEU A 30 -0.08 -10.28 19.27
N ARG A 31 -0.08 -9.74 18.05
CA ARG A 31 -1.27 -9.25 17.35
C ARG A 31 -1.42 -9.80 15.92
N PHE A 32 -0.81 -10.95 15.65
CA PHE A 32 -0.84 -11.56 14.32
C PHE A 32 -2.26 -11.75 13.76
N GLY A 33 -3.21 -12.19 14.61
CA GLY A 33 -4.61 -12.34 14.20
C GLY A 33 -5.24 -11.03 13.71
N THR A 34 -4.94 -9.90 14.37
CA THR A 34 -5.41 -8.57 13.91
C THR A 34 -4.83 -8.20 12.55
N ILE A 35 -3.54 -8.51 12.32
CA ILE A 35 -2.86 -8.25 11.05
C ILE A 35 -3.49 -9.07 9.92
N VAL A 36 -3.77 -10.35 10.16
CA VAL A 36 -4.45 -11.23 9.18
C VAL A 36 -5.88 -10.73 8.90
N CYS A 37 -6.64 -10.33 9.92
CA CYS A 37 -7.96 -9.73 9.72
C CYS A 37 -7.89 -8.46 8.86
N CYS A 38 -6.87 -7.61 9.06
CA CYS A 38 -6.62 -6.46 8.20
C CYS A 38 -6.35 -6.88 6.74
N GLY A 39 -5.55 -7.95 6.53
CA GLY A 39 -5.27 -8.50 5.21
C GLY A 39 -6.52 -9.07 4.51
N LEU A 40 -7.37 -9.78 5.24
CA LEU A 40 -8.65 -10.28 4.71
C LEU A 40 -9.59 -9.14 4.29
N LEU A 41 -9.65 -8.05 5.08
CA LEU A 41 -10.38 -6.87 4.68
C LEU A 41 -9.80 -6.21 3.43
N LEU A 42 -8.48 -6.05 3.35
CA LEU A 42 -7.84 -5.52 2.15
C LEU A 42 -8.13 -6.39 0.92
N LEU A 43 -8.11 -7.71 1.09
CA LEU A 43 -8.48 -8.63 0.01
C LEU A 43 -9.92 -8.42 -0.45
N LEU A 44 -10.88 -8.25 0.46
CA LEU A 44 -12.28 -7.98 0.12
C LEU A 44 -12.42 -6.73 -0.75
N PHE A 45 -11.71 -5.64 -0.40
CA PHE A 45 -11.73 -4.40 -1.18
C PHE A 45 -10.89 -4.47 -2.46
N LEU A 46 -10.00 -5.46 -2.59
CA LEU A 46 -9.19 -5.72 -3.78
C LEU A 46 -9.92 -6.61 -4.80
N LEU A 47 -10.98 -7.35 -4.40
CA LEU A 47 -11.70 -8.27 -5.28
C LEU A 47 -12.13 -7.64 -6.62
N PRO A 48 -12.67 -6.39 -6.68
CA PRO A 48 -13.02 -5.78 -7.97
C PRO A 48 -11.81 -5.65 -8.90
N LEU A 49 -10.64 -5.29 -8.37
CA LEU A 49 -9.41 -5.19 -9.16
C LEU A 49 -8.97 -6.55 -9.68
N ILE A 50 -9.03 -7.59 -8.84
CA ILE A 50 -8.71 -8.97 -9.23
C ILE A 50 -9.66 -9.44 -10.34
N THR A 51 -10.95 -9.12 -10.26
CA THR A 51 -11.93 -9.48 -11.30
C THR A 51 -11.59 -8.82 -12.63
N VAL A 52 -11.21 -7.54 -12.64
CA VAL A 52 -10.77 -6.84 -13.86
C VAL A 52 -9.51 -7.48 -14.45
N GLU A 53 -8.54 -7.88 -13.62
CA GLU A 53 -7.34 -8.58 -14.07
C GLU A 53 -7.63 -9.96 -14.66
N ILE A 54 -8.53 -10.72 -14.04
CA ILE A 54 -8.96 -12.05 -14.57
C ILE A 54 -9.62 -11.86 -15.95
N THR A 55 -10.50 -10.86 -16.07
CA THR A 55 -11.17 -10.56 -17.35
C THR A 55 -10.16 -10.18 -18.42
N TYR A 56 -9.18 -9.35 -18.07
CA TYR A 56 -8.07 -8.99 -18.98
C TYR A 56 -7.32 -10.25 -19.45
N ASP A 57 -6.94 -11.14 -18.55
CA ASP A 57 -6.20 -12.35 -18.90
C ASP A 57 -7.00 -13.27 -19.82
N ILE A 58 -8.32 -13.45 -19.57
CA ILE A 58 -9.21 -14.27 -20.40
C ILE A 58 -9.34 -13.68 -21.81
N VAL A 59 -9.59 -12.37 -21.92
CA VAL A 59 -9.74 -11.71 -23.24
C VAL A 59 -8.42 -11.73 -24.00
N ASN A 60 -7.29 -11.47 -23.32
CA ASN A 60 -5.96 -11.54 -23.96
C ASN A 60 -5.63 -12.94 -24.47
N LEU A 61 -6.01 -13.99 -23.73
CA LEU A 61 -5.87 -15.38 -24.17
C LEU A 61 -6.72 -15.67 -25.41
N ASN A 62 -7.95 -15.16 -25.49
CA ASN A 62 -8.81 -15.31 -26.65
C ASN A 62 -8.25 -14.62 -27.89
N ILE A 63 -7.68 -13.41 -27.74
CA ILE A 63 -6.98 -12.71 -28.84
C ILE A 63 -5.80 -13.55 -29.32
N TYR A 64 -5.01 -14.11 -28.42
CA TYR A 64 -3.87 -14.96 -28.76
C TYR A 64 -4.29 -16.24 -29.50
N ASN A 65 -5.34 -16.92 -29.04
CA ASN A 65 -5.87 -18.13 -29.70
C ASN A 65 -6.42 -17.81 -31.09
N SER A 66 -7.11 -16.67 -31.28
CA SER A 66 -7.62 -16.22 -32.58
C SER A 66 -6.50 -15.89 -33.57
N LEU A 67 -5.38 -15.35 -33.08
CA LEU A 67 -4.19 -15.09 -33.89
C LEU A 67 -3.55 -16.42 -34.37
N ILE A 68 -3.34 -17.38 -33.45
CA ILE A 68 -2.78 -18.71 -33.80
C ILE A 68 -3.71 -19.47 -34.74
N GLY A 69 -5.02 -19.39 -34.53
CA GLY A 69 -6.02 -20.05 -35.37
C GLY A 69 -6.19 -19.40 -36.77
N GLY A 70 -5.41 -18.36 -37.08
CA GLY A 70 -5.48 -17.64 -38.36
C GLY A 70 -6.79 -16.86 -38.58
N GLN A 71 -7.57 -16.65 -37.53
CA GLN A 71 -8.83 -15.90 -37.59
C GLN A 71 -8.61 -14.38 -37.53
N MET A 72 -7.41 -13.94 -37.14
CA MET A 72 -7.04 -12.54 -36.95
C MET A 72 -5.63 -12.27 -37.48
N SER A 73 -5.40 -11.10 -38.07
CA SER A 73 -4.06 -10.65 -38.47
C SER A 73 -3.27 -10.12 -37.25
N GLU A 74 -1.94 -10.09 -37.35
CA GLU A 74 -1.08 -9.54 -36.29
C GLU A 74 -1.41 -8.06 -35.98
N THR A 75 -1.70 -7.27 -37.04
CA THR A 75 -2.08 -5.86 -36.86
C THR A 75 -3.38 -5.71 -36.08
N GLN A 76 -4.39 -6.53 -36.40
CA GLN A 76 -5.65 -6.54 -35.66
C GLN A 76 -5.45 -6.98 -34.20
N ALA A 77 -4.65 -8.03 -33.99
CA ALA A 77 -4.35 -8.50 -32.61
C ALA A 77 -3.66 -7.42 -31.80
N THR A 78 -2.75 -6.67 -32.36
CA THR A 78 -2.06 -5.56 -31.69
C THR A 78 -3.02 -4.43 -31.35
N LEU A 79 -3.89 -4.03 -32.28
CA LEU A 79 -4.91 -3.00 -32.03
C LEU A 79 -5.85 -3.41 -30.87
N TYR A 80 -6.39 -4.64 -30.92
CA TYR A 80 -7.26 -5.13 -29.82
C TYR A 80 -6.56 -5.23 -28.47
N LYS A 81 -5.28 -5.61 -28.43
CA LYS A 81 -4.49 -5.61 -27.19
C LYS A 81 -4.32 -4.20 -26.62
N ASN A 82 -4.03 -3.22 -27.48
CA ASN A 82 -3.87 -1.83 -27.06
C ASN A 82 -5.18 -1.26 -26.51
N GLU A 83 -6.30 -1.50 -27.18
CA GLU A 83 -7.63 -1.12 -26.72
C GLU A 83 -7.97 -1.80 -25.38
N LEU A 84 -7.75 -3.11 -25.28
CA LEU A 84 -7.98 -3.87 -24.06
C LEU A 84 -7.17 -3.32 -22.88
N GLN A 85 -5.89 -3.01 -23.11
CA GLN A 85 -5.02 -2.45 -22.09
C GLN A 85 -5.51 -1.07 -21.61
N LEU A 86 -5.97 -0.22 -22.52
CA LEU A 86 -6.53 1.09 -22.21
C LEU A 86 -7.82 0.97 -21.39
N TYR A 87 -8.80 0.17 -21.86
CA TYR A 87 -10.06 -0.03 -21.14
C TYR A 87 -9.85 -0.64 -19.75
N THR A 88 -8.92 -1.60 -19.65
CA THR A 88 -8.56 -2.20 -18.37
C THR A 88 -7.95 -1.15 -17.42
N SER A 89 -7.05 -0.30 -17.91
CA SER A 89 -6.44 0.76 -17.12
C SER A 89 -7.46 1.77 -16.60
N LEU A 90 -8.46 2.11 -17.41
CA LEU A 90 -9.56 2.99 -17.00
C LEU A 90 -10.47 2.32 -15.96
N ALA A 91 -10.82 1.04 -16.14
CA ALA A 91 -11.60 0.28 -15.16
C ALA A 91 -10.86 0.14 -13.81
N GLN A 92 -9.55 -0.02 -13.85
CA GLN A 92 -8.70 -0.08 -12.65
C GLN A 92 -8.79 1.18 -11.78
N ILE A 93 -9.04 2.38 -12.34
CA ILE A 93 -9.23 3.61 -11.55
C ILE A 93 -10.34 3.43 -10.53
N VAL A 94 -11.51 2.93 -10.97
CA VAL A 94 -12.67 2.71 -10.10
C VAL A 94 -12.35 1.65 -9.04
N CYS A 95 -11.71 0.55 -9.45
CA CYS A 95 -11.32 -0.53 -8.52
C CYS A 95 -10.32 -0.04 -7.47
N LEU A 96 -9.36 0.80 -7.86
CA LEU A 96 -8.39 1.40 -6.95
C LEU A 96 -9.03 2.39 -5.99
N CYS A 97 -10.09 3.12 -6.40
CA CYS A 97 -10.87 3.94 -5.48
C CYS A 97 -11.56 3.10 -4.39
N ILE A 98 -12.13 1.94 -4.77
CA ILE A 98 -12.75 1.01 -3.81
C ILE A 98 -11.68 0.47 -2.86
N PHE A 99 -10.53 0.04 -3.37
CA PHE A 99 -9.40 -0.42 -2.56
C PHE A 99 -8.88 0.67 -1.61
N ALA A 100 -8.77 1.91 -2.06
CA ALA A 100 -8.34 3.05 -1.25
C ALA A 100 -9.23 3.28 -0.02
N VAL A 101 -10.56 3.05 -0.14
CA VAL A 101 -11.50 3.11 0.99
C VAL A 101 -11.16 2.05 2.04
N GLY A 102 -10.97 0.80 1.62
CA GLY A 102 -10.58 -0.28 2.53
C GLY A 102 -9.23 -0.02 3.19
N LEU A 103 -8.26 0.44 2.40
CA LEU A 103 -6.92 0.80 2.88
C LEU A 103 -6.94 1.92 3.93
N ALA A 104 -7.80 2.94 3.76
CA ALA A 104 -7.95 4.03 4.73
C ALA A 104 -8.42 3.52 6.11
N GLY A 105 -9.33 2.55 6.13
CA GLY A 105 -9.78 1.90 7.37
C GLY A 105 -8.68 1.06 8.02
N VAL A 106 -8.01 0.22 7.24
CA VAL A 106 -6.94 -0.67 7.71
C VAL A 106 -5.72 0.13 8.18
N ALA A 107 -5.31 1.18 7.46
CA ALA A 107 -4.18 2.02 7.83
C ALA A 107 -4.34 2.64 9.23
N ARG A 108 -5.58 3.02 9.62
CA ARG A 108 -5.86 3.49 10.97
C ARG A 108 -5.65 2.39 12.01
N ILE A 109 -6.14 1.17 11.77
CA ILE A 109 -5.95 0.03 12.70
C ILE A 109 -4.47 -0.27 12.86
N LEU A 110 -3.72 -0.34 11.75
CA LEU A 110 -2.29 -0.63 11.78
C LEU A 110 -1.49 0.48 12.48
N ARG A 111 -1.90 1.76 12.34
CA ARG A 111 -1.31 2.86 13.09
C ARG A 111 -1.51 2.67 14.60
N GLN A 112 -2.74 2.37 15.05
CA GLN A 112 -3.03 2.14 16.47
C GLN A 112 -2.22 0.95 17.01
N LEU A 113 -2.07 -0.09 16.18
CA LEU A 113 -1.27 -1.27 16.52
C LEU A 113 0.20 -0.89 16.77
N VAL A 114 0.80 -0.11 15.86
CA VAL A 114 2.18 0.39 15.98
C VAL A 114 2.38 1.32 17.19
N TRP A 115 1.35 2.07 17.57
CA TRP A 115 1.39 2.99 18.70
C TRP A 115 1.05 2.33 20.04
N GLY A 116 0.69 1.03 20.05
CA GLY A 116 0.27 0.32 21.25
C GLY A 116 -1.08 0.80 21.79
N GLU A 117 -1.90 1.45 20.96
CA GLU A 117 -3.23 1.92 21.34
C GLU A 117 -4.24 0.76 21.39
N PRO A 118 -5.29 0.85 22.25
CA PRO A 118 -6.38 -0.12 22.24
C PRO A 118 -7.12 -0.08 20.89
N ILE A 119 -7.47 -1.26 20.36
CA ILE A 119 -8.10 -1.40 19.03
C ILE A 119 -9.51 -1.93 19.22
N PHE A 120 -10.50 -1.14 18.77
CA PHE A 120 -11.88 -1.56 18.59
C PHE A 120 -12.13 -1.76 17.09
N PHE A 121 -11.79 -2.93 16.58
CA PHE A 121 -11.57 -3.25 15.17
C PHE A 121 -12.57 -2.58 14.21
N TRP A 122 -13.89 -2.88 14.35
CA TRP A 122 -14.92 -2.34 13.46
C TRP A 122 -15.17 -0.83 13.64
N VAL A 123 -15.07 -0.35 14.87
CA VAL A 123 -15.27 1.08 15.17
C VAL A 123 -14.12 1.88 14.57
N ASP A 124 -12.90 1.41 14.76
CA ASP A 124 -11.71 2.09 14.27
C ASP A 124 -11.58 1.98 12.76
N PHE A 125 -11.96 0.84 12.16
CA PHE A 125 -12.05 0.68 10.71
C PHE A 125 -12.99 1.72 10.08
N LYS A 126 -14.25 1.80 10.56
CA LYS A 126 -15.24 2.77 10.06
C LYS A 126 -14.77 4.21 10.28
N ARG A 127 -14.15 4.51 11.42
CA ARG A 127 -13.60 5.82 11.72
C ARG A 127 -12.44 6.17 10.78
N GLY A 128 -11.57 5.20 10.47
CA GLY A 128 -10.49 5.34 9.49
C GLY A 128 -11.02 5.71 8.10
N ILE A 129 -12.04 5.01 7.62
CA ILE A 129 -12.70 5.34 6.36
C ILE A 129 -13.24 6.77 6.40
N LYS A 130 -14.06 7.11 7.41
CA LYS A 130 -14.69 8.43 7.51
C LYS A 130 -13.68 9.58 7.50
N GLN A 131 -12.52 9.38 8.12
CA GLN A 131 -11.51 10.43 8.27
C GLN A 131 -10.57 10.54 7.07
N ASN A 132 -10.22 9.42 6.43
CA ASN A 132 -9.09 9.37 5.50
C ASN A 132 -9.46 8.98 4.07
N ALA A 133 -10.64 8.37 3.82
CA ALA A 133 -10.97 7.81 2.50
C ALA A 133 -10.83 8.82 1.35
N ALA A 134 -11.31 10.04 1.52
CA ALA A 134 -11.24 11.05 0.46
C ALA A 134 -9.79 11.35 0.03
N ARG A 135 -8.86 11.43 0.98
CA ARG A 135 -7.44 11.68 0.68
C ARG A 135 -6.78 10.46 0.04
N PHE A 136 -7.11 9.27 0.52
CA PHE A 136 -6.62 8.02 -0.05
C PHE A 136 -7.10 7.86 -1.49
N ILE A 137 -8.39 8.08 -1.77
CA ILE A 137 -8.95 8.06 -3.13
C ILE A 137 -8.21 9.06 -4.02
N ALA A 138 -8.03 10.30 -3.57
CA ALA A 138 -7.33 11.33 -4.36
C ALA A 138 -5.90 10.89 -4.74
N VAL A 139 -5.14 10.31 -3.80
CA VAL A 139 -3.79 9.79 -4.06
C VAL A 139 -3.83 8.67 -5.09
N PHE A 140 -4.72 7.69 -4.92
CA PHE A 140 -4.83 6.56 -5.84
C PHE A 140 -5.29 6.98 -7.23
N VAL A 141 -6.23 7.94 -7.34
CA VAL A 141 -6.64 8.51 -8.63
C VAL A 141 -5.48 9.19 -9.35
N ILE A 142 -4.68 10.01 -8.64
CA ILE A 142 -3.49 10.64 -9.25
C ILE A 142 -2.52 9.59 -9.77
N CYS A 143 -2.18 8.58 -8.96
CA CYS A 143 -1.28 7.51 -9.40
C CYS A 143 -1.85 6.71 -10.58
N ALA A 144 -3.16 6.41 -10.57
CA ALA A 144 -3.83 5.70 -11.64
C ALA A 144 -3.87 6.51 -12.94
N LEU A 145 -4.10 7.82 -12.87
CA LEU A 145 -4.06 8.71 -14.05
C LEU A 145 -2.66 8.76 -14.67
N VAL A 146 -1.60 8.80 -13.86
CA VAL A 146 -0.22 8.71 -14.38
C VAL A 146 0.03 7.35 -15.06
N ASN A 147 -0.53 6.26 -14.52
CA ASN A 147 -0.45 4.94 -15.14
C ASN A 147 -1.21 4.90 -16.47
N VAL A 148 -2.42 5.47 -16.56
CA VAL A 148 -3.18 5.59 -17.83
C VAL A 148 -2.40 6.42 -18.85
N ALA A 149 -1.78 7.52 -18.41
CA ALA A 149 -0.92 8.31 -19.31
C ALA A 149 0.26 7.48 -19.85
N SER A 150 0.87 6.61 -19.03
CA SER A 150 1.90 5.68 -19.50
C SER A 150 1.39 4.72 -20.57
N VAL A 151 0.19 4.15 -20.35
CA VAL A 151 -0.45 3.26 -21.33
C VAL A 151 -0.74 4.00 -22.64
N LEU A 152 -1.33 5.20 -22.56
CA LEU A 152 -1.60 6.02 -23.76
C LEU A 152 -0.33 6.37 -24.52
N CYS A 153 0.72 6.79 -23.83
CA CYS A 153 2.00 7.08 -24.48
C CYS A 153 2.60 5.85 -25.15
N SER A 154 2.53 4.68 -24.53
CA SER A 154 3.07 3.43 -25.08
C SER A 154 2.27 2.90 -26.28
N THR A 155 0.97 3.22 -26.37
CA THR A 155 0.09 2.75 -27.45
C THR A 155 0.02 3.72 -28.64
N MET A 156 0.29 5.01 -28.43
CA MET A 156 0.19 6.03 -29.47
C MET A 156 1.51 6.34 -30.20
N ILE A 157 2.64 5.98 -29.60
CA ILE A 157 3.98 6.33 -30.13
C ILE A 157 4.72 5.05 -30.52
N ASP A 158 4.28 4.45 -31.63
CA ASP A 158 4.89 3.21 -32.16
C ASP A 158 6.38 3.40 -32.53
N GLU A 159 6.78 4.59 -32.96
CA GLU A 159 8.17 4.89 -33.40
C GLU A 159 9.14 5.11 -32.21
N MET A 160 8.65 5.44 -31.02
CA MET A 160 9.47 5.73 -29.84
C MET A 160 8.88 5.10 -28.56
N PRO A 161 8.92 3.79 -28.38
CA PRO A 161 8.35 3.12 -27.20
C PRO A 161 8.95 3.59 -25.87
N ILE A 162 10.16 4.14 -25.88
CA ILE A 162 10.84 4.70 -24.71
C ILE A 162 10.02 5.85 -24.09
N VAL A 163 9.32 6.65 -24.88
CA VAL A 163 8.52 7.78 -24.38
C VAL A 163 7.38 7.30 -23.47
N GLY A 164 6.79 6.14 -23.77
CA GLY A 164 5.77 5.52 -22.90
C GLY A 164 6.27 5.16 -21.51
N TYR A 165 7.56 4.91 -21.32
CA TYR A 165 8.13 4.60 -20.01
C TYR A 165 8.41 5.85 -19.16
N ILE A 166 8.38 7.06 -19.71
CA ILE A 166 8.60 8.30 -18.92
C ILE A 166 7.54 8.48 -17.84
N PRO A 167 6.21 8.42 -18.13
CA PRO A 167 5.20 8.52 -17.07
C PRO A 167 5.30 7.38 -16.05
N LEU A 168 5.66 6.18 -16.48
CA LEU A 168 5.92 5.05 -15.55
C LEU A 168 7.10 5.34 -14.64
N GLY A 169 8.18 5.90 -15.15
CA GLY A 169 9.32 6.37 -14.36
C GLY A 169 8.89 7.42 -13.33
N VAL A 170 8.10 8.42 -13.74
CA VAL A 170 7.55 9.43 -12.84
C VAL A 170 6.66 8.78 -11.76
N LEU A 171 5.86 7.78 -12.12
CA LEU A 171 5.04 7.04 -11.16
C LEU A 171 5.90 6.34 -10.10
N ILE A 172 6.93 5.61 -10.50
CA ILE A 172 7.76 4.78 -9.62
C ILE A 172 8.70 5.64 -8.77
N PHE A 173 9.37 6.63 -9.37
CA PHE A 173 10.43 7.38 -8.70
C PHE A 173 9.96 8.66 -8.02
N VAL A 174 8.75 9.16 -8.31
CA VAL A 174 8.24 10.41 -7.72
C VAL A 174 6.87 10.22 -7.09
N ALA A 175 5.86 9.84 -7.88
CA ALA A 175 4.48 9.83 -7.42
C ALA A 175 4.24 8.79 -6.31
N ALA A 176 4.71 7.56 -6.46
CA ALA A 176 4.50 6.50 -5.47
C ALA A 176 5.29 6.75 -4.16
N PRO A 177 6.57 7.16 -4.16
CA PRO A 177 7.27 7.58 -2.94
C PRO A 177 6.56 8.68 -2.18
N VAL A 178 6.12 9.73 -2.87
CA VAL A 178 5.36 10.83 -2.25
C VAL A 178 4.02 10.34 -1.73
N ALA A 179 3.31 9.53 -2.52
CA ALA A 179 2.03 8.93 -2.12
C ALA A 179 2.13 8.15 -0.81
N LEU A 180 3.17 7.34 -0.62
CA LEU A 180 3.40 6.60 0.61
C LEU A 180 3.46 7.52 1.84
N PHE A 181 4.16 8.66 1.76
CA PHE A 181 4.20 9.64 2.84
C PHE A 181 2.87 10.38 3.02
N VAL A 182 2.18 10.74 1.93
CA VAL A 182 0.87 11.41 2.00
C VAL A 182 -0.16 10.51 2.69
N LEU A 183 -0.18 9.21 2.37
CA LEU A 183 -1.06 8.24 3.02
C LEU A 183 -0.76 8.11 4.52
N SER A 184 0.52 7.98 4.90
CA SER A 184 0.94 7.90 6.30
C SER A 184 0.59 9.16 7.07
N GLN A 185 0.90 10.36 6.54
CA GLN A 185 0.53 11.64 7.15
C GLN A 185 -0.97 11.76 7.37
N SER A 186 -1.77 11.34 6.38
CA SER A 186 -3.23 11.45 6.44
C SER A 186 -3.84 10.66 7.59
N THR A 187 -3.16 9.60 8.07
CA THR A 187 -3.61 8.81 9.21
C THR A 187 -3.21 9.41 10.56
N ILE A 188 -2.20 10.27 10.58
CA ILE A 188 -1.58 10.81 11.80
C ILE A 188 -1.99 12.27 12.02
N TYR A 189 -1.92 13.10 10.97
CA TYR A 189 -2.11 14.53 11.07
C TYR A 189 -3.36 15.02 10.32
N THR A 190 -3.96 16.09 10.84
CA THR A 190 -5.06 16.81 10.19
C THR A 190 -4.53 17.92 9.28
N VAL A 191 -3.73 17.56 8.26
CA VAL A 191 -3.13 18.53 7.32
C VAL A 191 -3.97 18.65 6.05
N GLY A 192 -3.99 19.83 5.42
CA GLY A 192 -4.60 19.98 4.09
C GLY A 192 -3.89 19.17 3.02
N PHE A 193 -4.62 18.71 1.99
CA PHE A 193 -4.08 17.78 0.98
C PHE A 193 -2.84 18.35 0.25
N SER A 194 -2.87 19.63 -0.16
CA SER A 194 -1.73 20.29 -0.81
C SER A 194 -0.49 20.32 0.09
N LYS A 195 -0.66 20.67 1.37
CA LYS A 195 0.45 20.62 2.35
C LYS A 195 0.98 19.21 2.56
N ALA A 196 0.11 18.21 2.54
CA ALA A 196 0.53 16.80 2.66
C ALA A 196 1.42 16.38 1.49
N ILE A 197 1.15 16.83 0.26
CA ILE A 197 2.01 16.58 -0.91
C ILE A 197 3.36 17.28 -0.76
N THR A 198 3.37 18.58 -0.40
CA THR A 198 4.61 19.33 -0.20
C THR A 198 5.47 18.71 0.90
N ASN A 199 4.85 18.35 2.02
CA ASN A 199 5.54 17.64 3.10
C ASN A 199 6.05 16.26 2.64
N GLY A 200 5.24 15.53 1.85
CA GLY A 200 5.62 14.23 1.30
C GLY A 200 6.89 14.31 0.44
N LEU A 201 7.01 15.36 -0.39
CA LEU A 201 8.23 15.63 -1.15
C LEU A 201 9.43 15.93 -0.24
N ALA A 202 9.24 16.75 0.80
CA ALA A 202 10.28 17.06 1.76
C ALA A 202 10.77 15.82 2.53
N PHE A 203 9.84 14.95 2.97
CA PHE A 203 10.17 13.70 3.65
C PHE A 203 10.87 12.69 2.73
N TYR A 204 10.43 12.60 1.47
CA TYR A 204 11.10 11.81 0.46
C TYR A 204 12.55 12.27 0.28
N GLY A 205 12.79 13.58 0.18
CA GLY A 205 14.13 14.15 0.08
C GLY A 205 15.04 13.85 1.28
N LYS A 206 14.48 13.63 2.48
CA LYS A 206 15.25 13.25 3.68
C LYS A 206 15.73 11.79 3.67
N ARG A 207 14.93 10.86 3.16
CA ARG A 207 15.21 9.41 3.17
C ARG A 207 14.92 8.77 1.81
N PRO A 208 15.55 9.24 0.70
CA PRO A 208 15.18 8.81 -0.65
C PRO A 208 15.39 7.31 -0.86
N TRP A 209 16.52 6.77 -0.44
CA TRP A 209 16.85 5.35 -0.65
C TRP A 209 15.93 4.40 0.09
N GLN A 210 15.56 4.72 1.34
CA GLN A 210 14.61 3.89 2.10
C GLN A 210 13.23 3.92 1.45
N THR A 211 12.76 5.09 1.03
CA THR A 211 11.47 5.25 0.39
C THR A 211 11.42 4.54 -0.97
N LEU A 212 12.46 4.68 -1.78
CA LEU A 212 12.58 3.96 -3.05
C LEU A 212 12.59 2.44 -2.86
N LEU A 213 13.30 1.94 -1.84
CA LEU A 213 13.27 0.50 -1.53
C LEU A 213 11.84 0.03 -1.24
N PHE A 214 11.09 0.75 -0.41
CA PHE A 214 9.68 0.40 -0.13
C PHE A 214 8.81 0.51 -1.38
N THR A 215 9.01 1.53 -2.23
CA THR A 215 8.30 1.65 -3.50
C THR A 215 8.61 0.48 -4.43
N LEU A 216 9.88 0.09 -4.56
CA LEU A 216 10.30 -1.04 -5.38
C LEU A 216 9.72 -2.36 -4.86
N LEU A 217 9.59 -2.55 -3.54
CA LEU A 217 8.90 -3.72 -2.99
C LEU A 217 7.43 -3.80 -3.43
N LEU A 218 6.73 -2.66 -3.59
CA LEU A 218 5.38 -2.65 -4.19
C LEU A 218 5.41 -3.02 -5.67
N VAL A 219 6.41 -2.55 -6.42
CA VAL A 219 6.57 -2.91 -7.84
C VAL A 219 6.82 -4.41 -8.00
N LEU A 220 7.56 -5.04 -7.08
CA LEU A 220 7.78 -6.50 -7.09
C LEU A 220 6.46 -7.28 -7.01
N VAL A 221 5.47 -6.78 -6.30
CA VAL A 221 4.12 -7.38 -6.31
C VAL A 221 3.51 -7.33 -7.72
N GLY A 222 3.77 -6.27 -8.48
CA GLY A 222 3.36 -6.17 -9.88
C GLY A 222 4.02 -7.21 -10.81
N LEU A 223 5.22 -7.70 -10.44
CA LEU A 223 5.90 -8.74 -11.21
C LEU A 223 5.20 -10.11 -11.13
N THR A 224 4.28 -10.30 -10.21
CA THR A 224 3.41 -11.51 -10.20
C THR A 224 2.63 -11.68 -11.50
N ARG A 225 2.40 -10.57 -12.25
CA ARG A 225 1.79 -10.59 -13.59
C ARG A 225 2.63 -11.34 -14.62
N LEU A 226 3.93 -11.48 -14.39
CA LEU A 226 4.84 -12.21 -15.27
C LEU A 226 4.83 -13.71 -15.00
N ALA A 227 4.10 -14.19 -13.99
CA ALA A 227 4.02 -15.62 -13.70
C ALA A 227 3.35 -16.36 -14.86
N PRO A 228 3.97 -17.41 -15.41
CA PRO A 228 3.50 -18.09 -16.62
C PRO A 228 2.20 -18.88 -16.39
N ILE A 229 1.87 -19.18 -15.13
CA ILE A 229 0.69 -19.96 -14.75
C ILE A 229 -0.28 -19.05 -14.01
N SER A 230 -1.46 -18.83 -14.56
CA SER A 230 -2.51 -17.97 -13.98
C SER A 230 -2.88 -18.39 -12.55
N ALA A 231 -2.96 -19.68 -12.26
CA ALA A 231 -3.23 -20.19 -10.91
C ALA A 231 -2.16 -19.75 -9.91
N LEU A 232 -0.87 -19.80 -10.28
CA LEU A 232 0.23 -19.33 -9.44
C LEU A 232 0.15 -17.81 -9.22
N LYS A 233 -0.11 -17.03 -10.28
CA LYS A 233 -0.28 -15.58 -10.23
C LYS A 233 -1.32 -15.19 -9.18
N TYR A 234 -2.52 -15.75 -9.27
CA TYR A 234 -3.61 -15.39 -8.34
C TYR A 234 -3.41 -15.92 -6.94
N THR A 235 -2.82 -17.12 -6.77
CA THR A 235 -2.47 -17.63 -5.45
C THR A 235 -1.45 -16.74 -4.75
N LEU A 236 -0.40 -16.31 -5.43
CA LEU A 236 0.60 -15.38 -4.89
C LEU A 236 -0.02 -14.01 -4.55
N LEU A 237 -0.92 -13.51 -5.40
CA LEU A 237 -1.63 -12.27 -5.15
C LEU A 237 -2.51 -12.35 -3.89
N LEU A 238 -3.28 -13.44 -3.74
CA LEU A 238 -4.15 -13.66 -2.58
C LEU A 238 -3.34 -13.77 -1.28
N LEU A 239 -2.32 -14.64 -1.26
CA LEU A 239 -1.46 -14.81 -0.09
C LEU A 239 -0.68 -13.53 0.23
N GLY A 240 -0.15 -12.86 -0.78
CA GLY A 240 0.54 -11.58 -0.63
C GLY A 240 -0.36 -10.50 -0.04
N THR A 241 -1.61 -10.41 -0.48
CA THR A 241 -2.57 -9.43 0.04
C THR A 241 -2.96 -9.72 1.48
N VAL A 242 -3.17 -10.99 1.85
CA VAL A 242 -3.60 -11.36 3.21
C VAL A 242 -2.46 -11.23 4.22
N PHE A 243 -1.25 -11.61 3.87
CA PHE A 243 -0.14 -11.68 4.82
C PHE A 243 0.89 -10.56 4.61
N LEU A 244 1.38 -10.37 3.37
CA LEU A 244 2.51 -9.46 3.13
C LEU A 244 2.08 -7.99 3.09
N LEU A 245 0.92 -7.68 2.52
CA LEU A 245 0.48 -6.29 2.38
C LEU A 245 0.24 -5.58 3.72
N PRO A 246 -0.48 -6.15 4.72
CA PRO A 246 -0.62 -5.49 6.00
C PRO A 246 0.72 -5.38 6.76
N MET A 247 1.61 -6.37 6.63
CA MET A 247 2.97 -6.29 7.19
C MET A 247 3.79 -5.18 6.54
N TYR A 248 3.71 -5.06 5.21
CA TYR A 248 4.33 -3.98 4.46
C TYR A 248 3.84 -2.60 4.92
N ILE A 249 2.51 -2.41 5.03
CA ILE A 249 1.92 -1.16 5.49
C ILE A 249 2.39 -0.83 6.92
N MET A 250 2.43 -1.82 7.80
CA MET A 250 2.91 -1.66 9.18
C MET A 250 4.40 -1.28 9.21
N ALA A 251 5.25 -1.95 8.43
CA ALA A 251 6.66 -1.62 8.30
C ALA A 251 6.88 -0.21 7.76
N TRP A 252 6.13 0.15 6.71
CA TRP A 252 6.16 1.50 6.16
C TRP A 252 5.70 2.56 7.17
N MET A 253 4.65 2.27 7.96
CA MET A 253 4.18 3.18 9.01
C MET A 253 5.28 3.45 10.05
N LEU A 254 6.02 2.42 10.46
CA LEU A 254 7.14 2.56 11.40
C LEU A 254 8.29 3.40 10.82
N VAL A 255 8.63 3.18 9.53
CA VAL A 255 9.64 3.99 8.83
C VAL A 255 9.19 5.45 8.72
N SER A 256 7.93 5.68 8.35
CA SER A 256 7.34 7.02 8.26
C SER A 256 7.37 7.74 9.61
N CYS A 257 7.02 7.04 10.71
CA CYS A 257 7.09 7.61 12.06
C CYS A 257 8.51 8.06 12.41
N ASN A 258 9.57 7.29 12.04
CA ASN A 258 10.95 7.75 12.26
C ASN A 258 11.25 9.06 11.54
N VAL A 259 10.81 9.19 10.29
CA VAL A 259 11.03 10.43 9.51
C VAL A 259 10.23 11.58 10.11
N PHE A 260 9.00 11.32 10.54
CA PHE A 260 8.16 12.35 11.18
C PHE A 260 8.71 12.79 12.53
N ASP A 261 9.27 11.87 13.32
CA ASP A 261 9.91 12.18 14.59
C ASP A 261 11.14 13.08 14.39
N GLU A 262 11.93 12.80 13.35
CA GLU A 262 13.13 13.59 13.02
C GLU A 262 12.82 15.00 12.51
N VAL A 263 11.74 15.15 11.70
CA VAL A 263 11.49 16.39 10.93
C VAL A 263 10.40 17.26 11.55
N VAL A 264 9.39 16.67 12.18
CA VAL A 264 8.16 17.39 12.58
C VAL A 264 7.82 17.21 14.05
N ASN A 265 7.82 15.96 14.57
CA ASN A 265 7.25 15.68 15.87
C ASN A 265 8.08 16.28 17.00
N ARG A 266 9.39 16.25 16.87
CA ARG A 266 10.30 16.71 17.93
C ARG A 266 10.03 18.17 18.36
N GLU A 267 9.67 19.04 17.40
CA GLU A 267 9.48 20.45 17.65
C GLU A 267 7.98 20.83 17.74
N ASN A 268 7.14 20.25 16.86
CA ASN A 268 5.76 20.69 16.69
C ASN A 268 4.72 19.79 17.40
N TYR A 269 5.04 18.51 17.64
CA TYR A 269 4.11 17.53 18.22
C TYR A 269 4.83 16.61 19.21
N PRO A 270 5.34 17.13 20.35
CA PRO A 270 6.13 16.33 21.30
C PRO A 270 5.35 15.12 21.85
N GLU A 271 4.01 15.17 21.87
CA GLU A 271 3.15 14.07 22.29
C GLU A 271 3.14 12.89 21.31
N LEU A 272 3.53 13.12 20.04
CA LEU A 272 3.66 12.10 19.00
C LEU A 272 5.09 11.59 18.85
N TYR A 273 6.06 12.29 19.45
CA TYR A 273 7.46 11.94 19.35
C TYR A 273 7.74 10.61 20.06
N ASP A 274 8.36 9.66 19.35
CA ASP A 274 8.65 8.29 19.81
C ASP A 274 7.42 7.52 20.32
N LYS A 275 6.22 7.84 19.83
CA LYS A 275 5.00 7.15 20.23
C LYS A 275 5.05 5.66 19.87
N GLY A 276 4.77 4.79 20.84
CA GLY A 276 4.86 3.33 20.72
C GLY A 276 6.26 2.75 21.00
N VAL A 277 7.25 3.59 21.31
CA VAL A 277 8.59 3.17 21.73
C VAL A 277 8.80 3.58 23.19
N TYR A 278 9.33 2.67 24.01
CA TYR A 278 9.58 2.89 25.43
C TYR A 278 11.07 3.20 25.64
N ARG A 279 11.37 4.44 26.07
CA ARG A 279 12.74 4.88 26.40
C ARG A 279 12.85 5.22 27.88
N LEU A 280 13.99 4.85 28.47
CA LEU A 280 14.29 5.15 29.89
C LEU A 280 14.34 6.65 30.17
N ASP A 281 14.75 7.45 29.19
CA ASP A 281 14.97 8.91 29.34
C ASP A 281 13.65 9.72 29.40
N LYS A 282 12.49 9.07 29.30
CA LYS A 282 11.17 9.71 29.36
C LYS A 282 10.45 9.51 30.70
N GLN A 283 11.14 8.92 31.69
CA GLN A 283 10.74 8.90 33.09
C GLN A 283 11.49 9.99 33.85
#